data_ea037aded3ac56a9e7c0054549ab09ba
#
_entry.id   ea037aded3ac56a9e7c0054549ab09ba
#
_cell.length_a   1.000
_cell.length_b   1.000
_cell.length_c   1.000
_cell.angle_alpha   90.00
_cell.angle_beta   90.00
_cell.angle_gamma   90.00
#
_symmetry.space_group_name_H-M   'P 1'
#
loop_
_entity.id
_entity.type
_entity.pdbx_description
1 polymer ?
#
loop_
_entity_poly.entity_id
_entity_poly.type
_entity_poly.pdbx_seq_one_letter_code
_entity_poly.pdbx_strand_id
1 'polypeptide(L)'
;MIYMDNAATSRQKPLQVEQAVLEALRTAGNPGRGAHEATLHASRLVYGARAAAAELFDAEDASRIAFTANATEALNIAISGLIRPGDHVITTVCEHNSVLRPLYRLRDQGAMLSFVGVDARGNLKYEELEAFLRPETRAVVITGASNVTGNVTDLSYISSFVKRNGLLLIVDASQTAGEELFSVQKLGIDVLCFTGHKALLGPQGTGGLYVKPGLSVEPLLVGGSGIHSYDEHHPKEMPTALEAGTLNVHGLAGLAAGIRYRMDQGIEK
;
A
#
# COMPACT_ATOMS: atom_id res chain seq x y z
N MET A 1 -2.58 -4.18 31.61
CA MET A 1 -2.26 -5.28 30.65
C MET A 1 -1.12 -4.82 29.76
N ILE A 2 -0.04 -5.59 29.66
CA ILE A 2 1.04 -5.36 28.69
C ILE A 2 0.61 -6.02 27.37
N TYR A 3 0.55 -5.24 26.28
CA TYR A 3 0.21 -5.71 24.96
C TYR A 3 1.46 -5.72 24.08
N MET A 4 1.85 -6.90 23.59
CA MET A 4 3.11 -7.11 22.84
C MET A 4 2.87 -7.63 21.42
N ASP A 5 1.67 -7.41 20.85
CA ASP A 5 1.28 -7.92 19.54
C ASP A 5 0.92 -6.77 18.56
N ASN A 6 1.63 -5.65 18.63
CA ASN A 6 1.41 -4.50 17.75
C ASN A 6 1.75 -4.79 16.27
N ALA A 7 2.60 -5.79 16.01
CA ALA A 7 2.89 -6.25 14.64
C ALA A 7 1.66 -6.87 13.96
N ALA A 8 0.73 -7.45 14.73
CA ALA A 8 -0.57 -7.91 14.21
C ALA A 8 -1.53 -6.74 14.01
N THR A 9 -1.70 -5.89 15.04
CA THR A 9 -2.49 -4.65 15.00
C THR A 9 -2.13 -3.78 16.20
N SER A 10 -2.02 -2.49 16.06
CA SER A 10 -1.85 -1.58 17.21
C SER A 10 -3.14 -1.53 18.02
N ARG A 11 -3.07 -1.91 19.30
CA ARG A 11 -4.24 -1.93 20.19
C ARG A 11 -4.66 -0.53 20.62
N GLN A 12 -3.70 0.26 21.10
CA GLN A 12 -3.97 1.64 21.52
C GLN A 12 -3.94 2.57 20.31
N LYS A 13 -5.02 3.34 20.17
CA LYS A 13 -5.10 4.42 19.18
C LYS A 13 -4.97 5.75 19.92
N PRO A 14 -4.32 6.76 19.33
CA PRO A 14 -4.34 8.12 19.86
C PRO A 14 -5.79 8.64 19.96
N LEU A 15 -6.08 9.48 20.96
CA LEU A 15 -7.40 10.08 21.15
C LEU A 15 -7.87 10.82 19.89
N GLN A 16 -6.96 11.43 19.16
CA GLN A 16 -7.25 12.13 17.90
C GLN A 16 -7.87 11.21 16.85
N VAL A 17 -7.46 9.93 16.82
CA VAL A 17 -8.02 8.92 15.91
C VAL A 17 -9.47 8.62 16.27
N GLU A 18 -9.75 8.39 17.55
CA GLU A 18 -11.11 8.13 18.03
C GLU A 18 -12.04 9.31 17.77
N GLN A 19 -11.58 10.53 18.06
CA GLN A 19 -12.31 11.77 17.81
C GLN A 19 -12.62 11.98 16.33
N ALA A 20 -11.63 11.77 15.44
CA ALA A 20 -11.80 11.92 14.00
C ALA A 20 -12.83 10.93 13.42
N VAL A 21 -12.80 9.67 13.87
CA VAL A 21 -13.81 8.67 13.48
C VAL A 21 -15.20 9.08 13.95
N LEU A 22 -15.35 9.48 15.21
CA LEU A 22 -16.64 9.84 15.80
C LEU A 22 -17.22 11.10 15.13
N GLU A 23 -16.40 12.10 14.85
CA GLU A 23 -16.81 13.31 14.14
C GLU A 23 -17.27 12.96 12.71
N ALA A 24 -16.50 12.19 11.97
CA ALA A 24 -16.84 11.76 10.62
C ALA A 24 -18.17 10.97 10.58
N LEU A 25 -18.42 10.09 11.57
CA LEU A 25 -19.69 9.37 11.69
C LEU A 25 -20.91 10.31 11.87
N ARG A 26 -20.71 11.47 12.50
CA ARG A 26 -21.79 12.44 12.77
C ARG A 26 -22.03 13.44 11.65
N THR A 27 -20.99 13.72 10.84
CA THR A 27 -20.98 14.87 9.94
C THR A 27 -20.77 14.54 8.47
N ALA A 28 -20.15 13.40 8.15
CA ALA A 28 -19.81 13.07 6.78
C ALA A 28 -20.99 12.45 6.02
N GLY A 29 -21.23 12.94 4.80
CA GLY A 29 -22.11 12.32 3.81
C GLY A 29 -21.34 11.38 2.89
N ASN A 30 -21.92 11.09 1.70
CA ASN A 30 -21.25 10.29 0.68
C ASN A 30 -20.28 11.17 -0.12
N PRO A 31 -18.97 10.85 -0.19
CA PRO A 31 -18.02 11.62 -1.01
C PRO A 31 -18.31 11.46 -2.51
N GLY A 32 -18.06 12.50 -3.30
CA GLY A 32 -18.05 12.43 -4.75
C GLY A 32 -19.38 12.71 -5.48
N ARG A 33 -20.54 12.71 -4.78
CA ARG A 33 -21.83 13.01 -5.43
C ARG A 33 -22.63 14.03 -4.61
N GLY A 34 -22.77 15.21 -5.13
CA GLY A 34 -23.56 16.29 -4.56
C GLY A 34 -22.75 17.50 -4.15
N ALA A 35 -23.42 18.65 -4.08
CA ALA A 35 -22.83 19.94 -3.73
C ALA A 35 -23.23 20.39 -2.31
N HIS A 36 -23.88 19.54 -1.52
CA HIS A 36 -24.28 19.88 -0.16
C HIS A 36 -23.11 19.69 0.83
N GLU A 37 -23.19 20.40 1.94
CA GLU A 37 -22.10 20.51 2.91
C GLU A 37 -21.56 19.16 3.40
N ALA A 38 -22.43 18.19 3.73
CA ALA A 38 -22.00 16.88 4.21
C ALA A 38 -21.18 16.09 3.17
N THR A 39 -21.51 16.20 1.87
CA THR A 39 -20.71 15.58 0.79
C THR A 39 -19.36 16.27 0.61
N LEU A 40 -19.34 17.61 0.62
CA LEU A 40 -18.09 18.36 0.53
C LEU A 40 -17.19 18.09 1.74
N HIS A 41 -17.77 17.96 2.92
CA HIS A 41 -17.03 17.58 4.13
C HIS A 41 -16.43 16.18 4.00
N ALA A 42 -17.21 15.17 3.57
CA ALA A 42 -16.71 13.82 3.33
C ALA A 42 -15.56 13.79 2.30
N SER A 43 -15.68 14.55 1.21
CA SER A 43 -14.65 14.66 0.19
C SER A 43 -13.35 15.29 0.75
N ARG A 44 -13.47 16.29 1.62
CA ARG A 44 -12.31 16.90 2.31
C ARG A 44 -11.63 15.92 3.26
N LEU A 45 -12.39 15.08 3.98
CA LEU A 45 -11.83 14.04 4.85
C LEU A 45 -11.03 13.01 4.05
N VAL A 46 -11.59 12.52 2.93
CA VAL A 46 -10.89 11.57 2.04
C VAL A 46 -9.62 12.19 1.45
N TYR A 47 -9.73 13.44 0.94
CA TYR A 47 -8.56 14.14 0.40
C TYR A 47 -7.49 14.39 1.47
N GLY A 48 -7.88 14.78 2.69
CA GLY A 48 -6.97 14.98 3.82
C GLY A 48 -6.21 13.70 4.19
N ALA A 49 -6.87 12.54 4.10
CA ALA A 49 -6.21 11.25 4.31
C ALA A 49 -5.21 10.93 3.19
N ARG A 50 -5.55 11.24 1.92
CA ARG A 50 -4.61 11.08 0.80
C ARG A 50 -3.39 11.97 0.94
N ALA A 51 -3.62 13.24 1.26
CA ALA A 51 -2.54 14.21 1.44
C ALA A 51 -1.60 13.79 2.58
N ALA A 52 -2.13 13.32 3.70
CA ALA A 52 -1.31 12.82 4.80
C ALA A 52 -0.49 11.57 4.41
N ALA A 53 -1.08 10.63 3.66
CA ALA A 53 -0.34 9.47 3.18
C ALA A 53 0.71 9.84 2.12
N ALA A 54 0.40 10.76 1.21
CA ALA A 54 1.35 11.26 0.22
C ALA A 54 2.54 11.97 0.87
N GLU A 55 2.30 12.79 1.88
CA GLU A 55 3.35 13.45 2.66
C GLU A 55 4.23 12.44 3.38
N LEU A 56 3.62 11.45 4.06
CA LEU A 56 4.35 10.40 4.78
C LEU A 56 5.31 9.61 3.87
N PHE A 57 4.86 9.29 2.66
CA PHE A 57 5.62 8.46 1.71
C PHE A 57 6.46 9.28 0.74
N ASP A 58 6.46 10.62 0.85
CA ASP A 58 7.12 11.53 -0.09
C ASP A 58 6.67 11.25 -1.55
N ALA A 59 5.34 11.12 -1.74
CA ALA A 59 4.73 10.95 -3.05
C ALA A 59 4.57 12.29 -3.76
N GLU A 60 4.63 12.27 -5.10
CA GLU A 60 4.57 13.49 -5.93
C GLU A 60 3.24 14.24 -5.84
N ASP A 61 2.15 13.47 -5.69
CA ASP A 61 0.79 13.98 -5.68
C ASP A 61 -0.12 13.05 -4.86
N ALA A 62 -1.05 13.65 -4.11
CA ALA A 62 -2.04 12.90 -3.32
C ALA A 62 -2.93 12.00 -4.19
N SER A 63 -3.19 12.35 -5.47
CA SER A 63 -3.95 11.51 -6.39
C SER A 63 -3.29 10.16 -6.70
N ARG A 64 -2.00 10.02 -6.39
CA ARG A 64 -1.27 8.75 -6.57
C ARG A 64 -1.52 7.73 -5.46
N ILE A 65 -2.21 8.12 -4.40
CA ILE A 65 -2.65 7.23 -3.32
C ILE A 65 -4.07 6.75 -3.62
N ALA A 66 -4.28 5.44 -3.70
CA ALA A 66 -5.62 4.82 -3.73
C ALA A 66 -5.87 4.07 -2.42
N PHE A 67 -7.10 4.15 -1.90
CA PHE A 67 -7.46 3.48 -0.66
C PHE A 67 -8.09 2.11 -0.89
N THR A 68 -7.79 1.22 0.04
CA THR A 68 -8.31 -0.15 0.11
C THR A 68 -8.74 -0.47 1.54
N ALA A 69 -9.42 -1.59 1.74
CA ALA A 69 -9.78 -2.04 3.08
C ALA A 69 -8.55 -2.48 3.91
N ASN A 70 -7.46 -2.87 3.27
CA ASN A 70 -6.23 -3.35 3.93
C ASN A 70 -5.11 -3.55 2.91
N ALA A 71 -3.89 -3.84 3.38
CA ALA A 71 -2.75 -4.15 2.51
C ALA A 71 -2.96 -5.40 1.63
N THR A 72 -3.73 -6.39 2.09
CA THR A 72 -4.00 -7.59 1.29
C THR A 72 -4.74 -7.24 -0.01
N GLU A 73 -5.73 -6.37 0.06
CA GLU A 73 -6.43 -5.87 -1.13
C GLU A 73 -5.50 -5.05 -2.02
N ALA A 74 -4.72 -4.13 -1.43
CA ALA A 74 -3.72 -3.33 -2.15
C ALA A 74 -2.71 -4.21 -2.91
N LEU A 75 -2.17 -5.25 -2.26
CA LEU A 75 -1.24 -6.20 -2.86
C LEU A 75 -1.88 -7.04 -3.97
N ASN A 76 -3.14 -7.45 -3.81
CA ASN A 76 -3.87 -8.13 -4.89
C ASN A 76 -4.06 -7.22 -6.11
N ILE A 77 -4.41 -5.94 -5.90
CA ILE A 77 -4.50 -4.95 -6.98
C ILE A 77 -3.14 -4.80 -7.67
N ALA A 78 -2.07 -4.55 -6.92
CA ALA A 78 -0.73 -4.32 -7.47
C ALA A 78 -0.22 -5.54 -8.25
N ILE A 79 -0.25 -6.71 -7.63
CA ILE A 79 0.31 -7.95 -8.19
C ILE A 79 -0.50 -8.41 -9.40
N SER A 80 -1.83 -8.52 -9.27
CA SER A 80 -2.68 -8.98 -10.37
C SER A 80 -2.84 -7.94 -11.48
N GLY A 81 -2.72 -6.64 -11.13
CA GLY A 81 -2.84 -5.54 -12.08
C GLY A 81 -1.59 -5.32 -12.95
N LEU A 82 -0.41 -5.80 -12.52
CA LEU A 82 0.87 -5.53 -13.17
C LEU A 82 1.56 -6.77 -13.74
N ILE A 83 1.32 -7.96 -13.19
CA ILE A 83 1.98 -9.21 -13.56
C ILE A 83 1.06 -10.03 -14.46
N ARG A 84 1.62 -10.60 -15.52
CA ARG A 84 0.91 -11.39 -16.55
C ARG A 84 1.47 -12.80 -16.62
N PRO A 85 0.72 -13.78 -17.18
CA PRO A 85 1.27 -15.07 -17.57
C PRO A 85 2.49 -14.90 -18.47
N GLY A 86 3.56 -15.64 -18.18
CA GLY A 86 4.87 -15.51 -18.86
C GLY A 86 5.83 -14.55 -18.18
N ASP A 87 5.40 -13.63 -17.35
CA ASP A 87 6.30 -12.78 -16.55
C ASP A 87 7.03 -13.58 -15.48
N HIS A 88 8.25 -13.19 -15.19
CA HIS A 88 9.00 -13.68 -14.05
C HIS A 88 9.05 -12.61 -12.94
N VAL A 89 8.82 -13.04 -11.70
CA VAL A 89 8.88 -12.20 -10.51
C VAL A 89 9.92 -12.74 -9.54
N ILE A 90 10.79 -11.86 -9.06
CA ILE A 90 11.68 -12.14 -7.94
C ILE A 90 11.00 -11.67 -6.67
N THR A 91 10.91 -12.55 -5.68
CA THR A 91 10.34 -12.28 -4.36
C THR A 91 11.22 -12.92 -3.28
N THR A 92 10.79 -12.94 -2.01
CA THR A 92 11.60 -13.48 -0.92
C THR A 92 10.88 -14.56 -0.12
N VAL A 93 11.64 -15.34 0.64
CA VAL A 93 11.06 -16.30 1.60
C VAL A 93 10.50 -15.62 2.86
N CYS A 94 10.69 -14.30 3.01
CA CYS A 94 10.23 -13.51 4.15
C CYS A 94 8.85 -12.89 3.96
N GLU A 95 8.24 -13.10 2.79
CA GLU A 95 6.98 -12.46 2.43
C GLU A 95 5.80 -12.95 3.26
N HIS A 96 4.90 -12.04 3.56
CA HIS A 96 3.61 -12.40 4.14
C HIS A 96 2.71 -13.10 3.11
N ASN A 97 1.76 -13.91 3.57
CA ASN A 97 0.77 -14.58 2.71
C ASN A 97 -0.03 -13.63 1.80
N SER A 98 -0.15 -12.35 2.15
CA SER A 98 -0.78 -11.33 1.31
C SER A 98 -0.02 -11.04 0.02
N VAL A 99 1.29 -11.34 -0.03
CA VAL A 99 2.15 -11.33 -1.20
C VAL A 99 2.19 -12.71 -1.85
N LEU A 100 2.49 -13.76 -1.05
CA LEU A 100 2.72 -15.10 -1.58
C LEU A 100 1.51 -15.70 -2.29
N ARG A 101 0.31 -15.57 -1.70
CA ARG A 101 -0.88 -16.20 -2.28
C ARG A 101 -1.31 -15.61 -3.62
N PRO A 102 -1.33 -14.28 -3.84
CA PRO A 102 -1.52 -13.71 -5.17
C PRO A 102 -0.44 -14.15 -6.16
N LEU A 103 0.83 -14.20 -5.76
CA LEU A 103 1.91 -14.68 -6.61
C LEU A 103 1.75 -16.16 -6.98
N TYR A 104 1.40 -17.04 -6.05
CA TYR A 104 1.13 -18.45 -6.34
C TYR A 104 -0.05 -18.62 -7.29
N ARG A 105 -1.11 -17.83 -7.11
CA ARG A 105 -2.25 -17.82 -8.05
C ARG A 105 -1.79 -17.45 -9.47
N LEU A 106 -0.92 -16.46 -9.62
CA LEU A 106 -0.38 -16.09 -10.93
C LEU A 106 0.59 -17.14 -11.49
N ARG A 107 1.40 -17.79 -10.64
CA ARG A 107 2.24 -18.92 -11.03
C ARG A 107 1.40 -20.06 -11.64
N ASP A 108 0.28 -20.38 -11.00
CA ASP A 108 -0.64 -21.42 -11.50
C ASP A 108 -1.32 -21.01 -12.82
N GLN A 109 -1.25 -19.72 -13.21
CA GLN A 109 -1.67 -19.15 -14.49
C GLN A 109 -0.51 -18.97 -15.50
N GLY A 110 0.71 -19.35 -15.15
CA GLY A 110 1.85 -19.34 -16.06
C GLY A 110 2.91 -18.27 -15.78
N ALA A 111 2.82 -17.51 -14.69
CA ALA A 111 3.93 -16.67 -14.24
C ALA A 111 5.04 -17.52 -13.59
N MET A 112 6.27 -17.00 -13.59
CA MET A 112 7.43 -17.66 -12.99
C MET A 112 7.85 -16.93 -11.72
N LEU A 113 8.29 -17.65 -10.69
CA LEU A 113 8.71 -17.09 -9.41
C LEU A 113 10.10 -17.56 -9.02
N SER A 114 10.94 -16.65 -8.52
CA SER A 114 12.19 -16.95 -7.82
C SER A 114 12.15 -16.36 -6.42
N PHE A 115 12.68 -17.09 -5.43
CA PHE A 115 12.60 -16.72 -4.02
C PHE A 115 14.02 -16.50 -3.48
N VAL A 116 14.35 -15.26 -3.14
CA VAL A 116 15.59 -14.91 -2.43
C VAL A 116 15.52 -15.50 -1.03
N GLY A 117 16.54 -16.28 -0.70
CA GLY A 117 16.68 -16.92 0.60
C GLY A 117 17.19 -15.98 1.69
N VAL A 118 17.34 -16.54 2.90
CA VAL A 118 17.93 -15.85 4.05
C VAL A 118 19.10 -16.63 4.62
N ASP A 119 19.98 -15.93 5.32
CA ASP A 119 21.04 -16.53 6.13
C ASP A 119 20.49 -17.10 7.46
N ALA A 120 21.36 -17.66 8.29
CA ALA A 120 21.01 -18.21 9.60
C ALA A 120 20.51 -17.13 10.62
N ARG A 121 20.69 -15.84 10.30
CA ARG A 121 20.21 -14.71 11.11
C ARG A 121 18.93 -14.09 10.55
N GLY A 122 18.41 -14.62 9.43
CA GLY A 122 17.21 -14.11 8.76
C GLY A 122 17.48 -12.92 7.83
N ASN A 123 18.73 -12.55 7.55
CA ASN A 123 19.05 -11.50 6.59
C ASN A 123 18.93 -12.04 5.15
N LEU A 124 18.38 -11.25 4.24
CA LEU A 124 18.25 -11.61 2.85
C LEU A 124 19.63 -11.82 2.19
N LYS A 125 19.72 -12.84 1.35
CA LYS A 125 20.88 -13.13 0.51
C LYS A 125 20.81 -12.30 -0.77
N TYR A 126 21.15 -11.03 -0.67
CA TYR A 126 21.04 -10.08 -1.79
C TYR A 126 21.80 -10.50 -3.06
N GLU A 127 22.87 -11.30 -2.91
CA GLU A 127 23.65 -11.87 -4.01
C GLU A 127 22.84 -12.81 -4.91
N GLU A 128 21.77 -13.41 -4.41
CA GLU A 128 20.90 -14.29 -5.20
C GLU A 128 20.04 -13.50 -6.23
N LEU A 129 19.84 -12.19 -6.04
CA LEU A 129 19.04 -11.36 -6.95
C LEU A 129 19.58 -11.38 -8.37
N GLU A 130 20.91 -11.21 -8.55
CA GLU A 130 21.54 -11.22 -9.86
C GLU A 130 21.46 -12.62 -10.52
N ALA A 131 21.56 -13.69 -9.71
CA ALA A 131 21.47 -15.06 -10.19
C ALA A 131 20.06 -15.45 -10.68
N PHE A 132 19.03 -14.75 -10.20
CA PHE A 132 17.63 -15.00 -10.57
C PHE A 132 17.17 -14.19 -11.77
N LEU A 133 17.96 -13.23 -12.27
CA LEU A 133 17.57 -12.45 -13.45
C LEU A 133 17.37 -13.34 -14.69
N ARG A 134 16.28 -13.07 -15.40
CA ARG A 134 15.91 -13.72 -16.67
C ARG A 134 15.39 -12.66 -17.64
N PRO A 135 15.39 -12.95 -18.94
CA PRO A 135 14.79 -12.03 -19.93
C PRO A 135 13.35 -11.68 -19.63
N GLU A 136 12.59 -12.61 -19.02
CA GLU A 136 11.18 -12.46 -18.63
C GLU A 136 10.99 -11.75 -17.28
N THR A 137 12.08 -11.40 -16.57
CA THR A 137 11.97 -10.76 -15.26
C THR A 137 11.29 -9.40 -15.40
N ARG A 138 10.13 -9.28 -14.77
CA ARG A 138 9.25 -8.10 -14.83
C ARG A 138 9.33 -7.25 -13.59
N ALA A 139 9.39 -7.87 -12.42
CA ALA A 139 9.24 -7.17 -11.15
C ALA A 139 10.01 -7.84 -10.01
N VAL A 140 10.34 -7.02 -9.01
CA VAL A 140 10.66 -7.44 -7.65
C VAL A 140 9.47 -7.09 -6.75
N VAL A 141 8.93 -8.09 -6.04
CA VAL A 141 7.87 -7.93 -5.05
C VAL A 141 8.45 -8.29 -3.69
N ILE A 142 8.49 -7.33 -2.75
CA ILE A 142 9.27 -7.50 -1.52
C ILE A 142 8.63 -6.80 -0.32
N THR A 143 8.69 -7.46 0.85
CA THR A 143 8.31 -6.81 2.11
C THR A 143 9.40 -5.85 2.59
N GLY A 144 8.99 -4.71 3.15
CA GLY A 144 9.92 -3.77 3.78
C GLY A 144 10.50 -4.31 5.10
N ALA A 145 9.73 -5.14 5.82
CA ALA A 145 10.20 -5.88 6.99
C ALA A 145 9.37 -7.14 7.22
N SER A 146 10.02 -8.19 7.72
CA SER A 146 9.34 -9.45 8.06
C SER A 146 8.51 -9.32 9.34
N ASN A 147 7.23 -9.67 9.26
CA ASN A 147 6.35 -9.74 10.44
C ASN A 147 6.69 -10.89 11.40
N VAL A 148 7.52 -11.84 10.98
CA VAL A 148 7.91 -13.02 11.76
C VAL A 148 9.24 -12.81 12.47
N THR A 149 10.26 -12.34 11.73
CA THR A 149 11.62 -12.20 12.26
C THR A 149 11.98 -10.78 12.67
N GLY A 150 11.23 -9.77 12.18
CA GLY A 150 11.53 -8.35 12.40
C GLY A 150 12.70 -7.81 11.58
N ASN A 151 13.33 -8.65 10.74
CA ASN A 151 14.40 -8.18 9.85
C ASN A 151 13.85 -7.15 8.85
N VAL A 152 14.56 -6.03 8.72
CA VAL A 152 14.25 -4.94 7.79
C VAL A 152 15.01 -5.16 6.48
N THR A 153 14.33 -4.96 5.36
CA THR A 153 14.91 -5.06 4.03
C THR A 153 15.68 -3.79 3.67
N ASP A 154 16.90 -3.92 3.13
CA ASP A 154 17.61 -2.79 2.54
C ASP A 154 16.96 -2.40 1.20
N LEU A 155 15.95 -1.53 1.29
CA LEU A 155 15.24 -1.02 0.11
C LEU A 155 16.15 -0.18 -0.80
N SER A 156 17.24 0.39 -0.31
CA SER A 156 18.20 1.13 -1.14
C SER A 156 18.98 0.21 -2.06
N TYR A 157 19.39 -0.96 -1.54
CA TYR A 157 20.02 -2.00 -2.36
C TYR A 157 19.05 -2.52 -3.43
N ILE A 158 17.82 -2.89 -3.02
CA ILE A 158 16.76 -3.36 -3.94
C ILE A 158 16.45 -2.32 -5.01
N SER A 159 16.27 -1.06 -4.63
CA SER A 159 16.05 0.06 -5.56
C SER A 159 17.15 0.16 -6.61
N SER A 160 18.41 0.07 -6.18
CA SER A 160 19.56 0.13 -7.07
C SER A 160 19.57 -1.05 -8.05
N PHE A 161 19.27 -2.26 -7.58
CA PHE A 161 19.13 -3.45 -8.40
C PHE A 161 18.01 -3.31 -9.45
N VAL A 162 16.82 -2.92 -9.01
CA VAL A 162 15.63 -2.75 -9.86
C VAL A 162 15.87 -1.70 -10.95
N LYS A 163 16.43 -0.54 -10.58
CA LYS A 163 16.74 0.53 -11.53
C LYS A 163 17.74 0.13 -12.60
N ARG A 164 18.82 -0.59 -12.22
CA ARG A 164 19.81 -1.07 -13.20
C ARG A 164 19.24 -2.03 -14.22
N ASN A 165 18.23 -2.82 -13.82
CA ASN A 165 17.65 -3.87 -14.64
C ASN A 165 16.31 -3.49 -15.29
N GLY A 166 15.84 -2.26 -15.10
CA GLY A 166 14.57 -1.78 -15.68
C GLY A 166 13.33 -2.52 -15.21
N LEU A 167 13.36 -3.03 -13.97
CA LEU A 167 12.28 -3.81 -13.37
C LEU A 167 11.27 -2.92 -12.62
N LEU A 168 10.09 -3.44 -12.33
CA LEU A 168 9.15 -2.83 -11.41
C LEU A 168 9.51 -3.18 -9.95
N LEU A 169 9.32 -2.23 -9.04
CA LEU A 169 9.47 -2.42 -7.60
C LEU A 169 8.12 -2.28 -6.91
N ILE A 170 7.61 -3.39 -6.37
CA ILE A 170 6.38 -3.46 -5.57
C ILE A 170 6.78 -3.77 -4.12
N VAL A 171 6.44 -2.88 -3.19
CA VAL A 171 6.81 -2.98 -1.78
C VAL A 171 5.58 -3.21 -0.90
N ASP A 172 5.61 -4.28 -0.10
CA ASP A 172 4.70 -4.44 1.05
C ASP A 172 5.26 -3.68 2.25
N ALA A 173 4.70 -2.51 2.53
CA ALA A 173 5.07 -1.66 3.65
C ALA A 173 4.20 -1.90 4.91
N SER A 174 3.51 -3.03 5.01
CA SER A 174 2.61 -3.30 6.14
C SER A 174 3.29 -3.23 7.52
N GLN A 175 4.59 -3.50 7.60
CA GLN A 175 5.36 -3.41 8.84
C GLN A 175 6.23 -2.16 8.93
N THR A 176 6.51 -1.49 7.81
CA THR A 176 7.43 -0.34 7.77
C THR A 176 6.74 1.00 7.65
N ALA A 177 5.51 1.05 7.11
CA ALA A 177 4.74 2.30 7.03
C ALA A 177 4.46 2.86 8.44
N GLY A 178 5.08 4.00 8.76
CA GLY A 178 4.99 4.64 10.06
C GLY A 178 6.04 4.18 11.09
N GLU A 179 6.91 3.23 10.76
CA GLU A 179 8.07 2.82 11.58
C GLU A 179 9.40 3.24 10.95
N GLU A 180 9.47 3.22 9.62
CA GLU A 180 10.66 3.58 8.86
C GLU A 180 10.36 4.79 7.96
N LEU A 181 11.31 5.72 7.89
CA LEU A 181 11.25 6.83 6.92
C LEU A 181 11.84 6.39 5.60
N PHE A 182 11.03 6.43 4.56
CA PHE A 182 11.51 6.23 3.20
C PHE A 182 10.71 7.10 2.20
N SER A 183 11.35 7.42 1.10
CA SER A 183 10.76 8.20 0.03
C SER A 183 10.49 7.28 -1.16
N VAL A 184 9.23 7.21 -1.60
CA VAL A 184 8.88 6.43 -2.80
C VAL A 184 9.57 6.99 -4.04
N GLN A 185 9.77 8.32 -4.11
CA GLN A 185 10.45 8.98 -5.21
C GLN A 185 11.94 8.64 -5.25
N LYS A 186 12.66 8.82 -4.13
CA LYS A 186 14.12 8.57 -4.04
C LYS A 186 14.46 7.13 -4.30
N LEU A 187 13.68 6.21 -3.72
CA LEU A 187 13.84 4.77 -3.92
C LEU A 187 13.33 4.32 -5.30
N GLY A 188 12.49 5.12 -5.97
CA GLY A 188 11.89 4.75 -7.25
C GLY A 188 10.94 3.56 -7.14
N ILE A 189 10.20 3.51 -6.03
CA ILE A 189 9.17 2.50 -5.81
C ILE A 189 8.04 2.74 -6.81
N ASP A 190 7.66 1.71 -7.54
CA ASP A 190 6.59 1.80 -8.54
C ASP A 190 5.21 1.62 -7.89
N VAL A 191 5.09 0.70 -6.92
CA VAL A 191 3.89 0.55 -6.09
C VAL A 191 4.30 0.26 -4.65
N LEU A 192 3.74 1.02 -3.70
CA LEU A 192 3.85 0.78 -2.27
C LEU A 192 2.48 0.42 -1.71
N CYS A 193 2.36 -0.75 -1.08
CA CYS A 193 1.12 -1.20 -0.42
C CYS A 193 1.24 -1.05 1.09
N PHE A 194 0.19 -0.53 1.77
CA PHE A 194 0.22 -0.28 3.21
C PHE A 194 -1.11 -0.62 3.88
N THR A 195 -1.08 -0.79 5.20
CA THR A 195 -2.26 -0.98 6.04
C THR A 195 -2.33 0.07 7.14
N GLY A 196 -3.52 0.57 7.43
CA GLY A 196 -3.71 1.68 8.36
C GLY A 196 -3.68 1.27 9.83
N HIS A 197 -4.02 0.02 10.16
CA HIS A 197 -4.28 -0.40 11.56
C HIS A 197 -3.05 -0.81 12.36
N LYS A 198 -1.87 -0.83 11.77
CA LYS A 198 -0.58 -1.13 12.44
C LYS A 198 0.08 0.16 12.91
N ALA A 199 1.32 0.42 12.51
CA ALA A 199 2.08 1.57 12.96
C ALA A 199 1.53 2.94 12.51
N LEU A 200 0.67 2.98 11.50
CA LEU A 200 -0.07 4.19 11.14
C LEU A 200 -1.19 4.54 12.12
N LEU A 201 -1.45 3.68 13.13
CA LEU A 201 -2.39 3.90 14.25
C LEU A 201 -3.84 4.16 13.83
N GLY A 202 -4.18 3.96 12.56
CA GLY A 202 -5.53 4.11 12.03
C GLY A 202 -6.45 2.95 12.42
N PRO A 203 -7.75 3.06 12.12
CA PRO A 203 -8.71 1.97 12.31
C PRO A 203 -8.42 0.75 11.43
N GLN A 204 -8.89 -0.42 11.85
CA GLN A 204 -9.02 -1.58 10.97
C GLN A 204 -9.98 -1.25 9.80
N GLY A 205 -9.86 -1.96 8.67
CA GLY A 205 -10.64 -1.65 7.48
C GLY A 205 -10.12 -0.42 6.73
N THR A 206 -8.84 -0.06 6.92
CA THR A 206 -8.13 0.99 6.19
C THR A 206 -6.78 0.51 5.71
N GLY A 207 -6.44 0.87 4.51
CA GLY A 207 -5.18 0.59 3.84
C GLY A 207 -5.15 1.31 2.50
N GLY A 208 -4.14 1.05 1.70
CA GLY A 208 -4.03 1.67 0.39
C GLY A 208 -2.75 1.31 -0.33
N LEU A 209 -2.62 1.90 -1.51
CA LEU A 209 -1.41 1.80 -2.30
C LEU A 209 -1.06 3.16 -2.92
N TYR A 210 0.23 3.43 -2.99
CA TYR A 210 0.81 4.43 -3.88
C TYR A 210 1.09 3.78 -5.23
N VAL A 211 0.83 4.49 -6.31
CA VAL A 211 1.18 4.09 -7.67
C VAL A 211 1.94 5.22 -8.33
N LYS A 212 3.15 4.94 -8.81
CA LYS A 212 4.03 5.89 -9.47
C LYS A 212 3.36 6.57 -10.67
N PRO A 213 3.58 7.88 -10.90
CA PRO A 213 3.11 8.57 -12.09
C PRO A 213 3.53 7.85 -13.39
N GLY A 214 2.59 7.76 -14.33
CA GLY A 214 2.80 7.08 -15.62
C GLY A 214 2.64 5.56 -15.58
N LEU A 215 2.56 4.93 -14.40
CA LEU A 215 2.24 3.51 -14.30
C LEU A 215 0.72 3.31 -14.29
N SER A 216 0.23 2.41 -15.15
CA SER A 216 -1.16 1.96 -15.18
C SER A 216 -1.26 0.60 -14.51
N VAL A 217 -2.18 0.47 -13.57
CA VAL A 217 -2.48 -0.78 -12.86
C VAL A 217 -3.91 -1.19 -13.21
N GLU A 218 -4.10 -2.41 -13.69
CA GLU A 218 -5.44 -2.92 -13.96
C GLU A 218 -6.23 -3.08 -12.65
N PRO A 219 -7.47 -2.58 -12.59
CA PRO A 219 -8.27 -2.68 -11.37
C PRO A 219 -8.64 -4.13 -11.06
N LEU A 220 -8.62 -4.48 -9.77
CA LEU A 220 -9.13 -5.76 -9.29
C LEU A 220 -10.67 -5.80 -9.28
N LEU A 221 -11.27 -4.66 -8.95
CA LEU A 221 -12.72 -4.47 -8.89
C LEU A 221 -13.12 -3.33 -9.82
N VAL A 222 -14.22 -3.52 -10.52
CA VAL A 222 -14.85 -2.49 -11.35
C VAL A 222 -16.28 -2.27 -10.88
N GLY A 223 -16.78 -1.03 -10.96
CA GLY A 223 -18.16 -0.75 -10.53
C GLY A 223 -18.40 0.73 -10.27
N GLY A 224 -19.23 1.03 -9.28
CA GLY A 224 -19.61 2.39 -8.96
C GLY A 224 -18.40 3.22 -8.48
N SER A 225 -18.05 4.25 -9.24
CA SER A 225 -16.91 5.13 -8.98
C SER A 225 -17.30 6.53 -8.46
N GLY A 226 -18.59 6.85 -8.52
CA GLY A 226 -19.07 8.21 -8.19
C GLY A 226 -18.96 9.22 -9.33
N ILE A 227 -18.25 8.91 -10.41
CA ILE A 227 -18.09 9.74 -11.60
C ILE A 227 -18.43 8.94 -12.87
N HIS A 228 -18.65 9.61 -13.99
CA HIS A 228 -18.90 9.01 -15.30
C HIS A 228 -19.98 7.91 -15.29
N SER A 229 -21.12 8.18 -14.62
CA SER A 229 -22.15 7.16 -14.34
C SER A 229 -22.85 6.56 -15.57
N TYR A 230 -22.70 7.16 -16.75
CA TYR A 230 -23.25 6.69 -18.01
C TYR A 230 -22.22 5.96 -18.89
N ASP A 231 -20.94 5.95 -18.49
CA ASP A 231 -19.89 5.26 -19.23
C ASP A 231 -19.98 3.76 -18.96
N GLU A 232 -19.83 2.96 -20.02
CA GLU A 232 -19.80 1.48 -19.91
C GLU A 232 -18.52 0.98 -19.25
N HIS A 233 -17.43 1.76 -19.33
CA HIS A 233 -16.13 1.39 -18.82
C HIS A 233 -15.81 2.07 -17.50
N HIS A 234 -15.07 1.36 -16.66
CA HIS A 234 -14.56 1.89 -15.41
C HIS A 234 -13.55 3.04 -15.68
N PRO A 235 -13.55 4.12 -14.87
CA PRO A 235 -12.59 5.20 -15.01
C PRO A 235 -11.13 4.72 -14.96
N LYS A 236 -10.26 5.36 -15.74
CA LYS A 236 -8.82 5.02 -15.80
C LYS A 236 -7.94 5.97 -14.98
N GLU A 237 -8.51 7.07 -14.53
CA GLU A 237 -7.80 8.11 -13.79
C GLU A 237 -7.61 7.70 -12.34
N MET A 238 -6.37 7.84 -11.85
CA MET A 238 -6.08 7.67 -10.44
C MET A 238 -6.69 8.83 -9.61
N PRO A 239 -7.13 8.57 -8.40
CA PRO A 239 -7.17 7.29 -7.69
C PRO A 239 -8.40 6.44 -8.02
N THR A 240 -9.39 6.99 -8.73
CA THR A 240 -10.72 6.39 -8.98
C THR A 240 -10.62 5.05 -9.72
N ALA A 241 -9.61 4.90 -10.57
CA ALA A 241 -9.35 3.64 -11.28
C ALA A 241 -9.21 2.43 -10.34
N LEU A 242 -8.74 2.63 -9.11
CA LEU A 242 -8.48 1.56 -8.15
C LEU A 242 -9.41 1.61 -6.92
N GLU A 243 -10.44 2.48 -6.94
CA GLU A 243 -11.37 2.71 -5.82
C GLU A 243 -12.82 2.47 -6.25
N ALA A 244 -13.18 1.21 -6.52
CA ALA A 244 -14.57 0.87 -6.80
C ALA A 244 -15.39 0.80 -5.51
N GLY A 245 -16.59 1.40 -5.52
CA GLY A 245 -17.53 1.39 -4.41
C GLY A 245 -17.43 2.62 -3.50
N THR A 246 -18.23 2.64 -2.43
CA THR A 246 -18.22 3.72 -1.44
C THR A 246 -17.05 3.55 -0.48
N LEU A 247 -16.21 4.57 -0.38
CA LEU A 247 -15.05 4.55 0.50
C LEU A 247 -15.45 4.58 1.98
N ASN A 248 -14.60 4.00 2.84
CA ASN A 248 -14.70 4.05 4.29
C ASN A 248 -14.29 5.42 4.83
N VAL A 249 -15.09 6.45 4.60
CA VAL A 249 -14.79 7.85 4.98
C VAL A 249 -14.43 7.98 6.46
N HIS A 250 -15.18 7.30 7.33
CA HIS A 250 -14.98 7.35 8.78
C HIS A 250 -13.62 6.77 9.18
N GLY A 251 -13.28 5.59 8.60
CA GLY A 251 -11.98 4.97 8.81
C GLY A 251 -10.83 5.83 8.25
N LEU A 252 -11.02 6.46 7.09
CA LEU A 252 -10.01 7.32 6.47
C LEU A 252 -9.78 8.61 7.27
N ALA A 253 -10.81 9.19 7.89
CA ALA A 253 -10.63 10.30 8.83
C ALA A 253 -9.75 9.91 10.02
N GLY A 254 -10.00 8.72 10.60
CA GLY A 254 -9.17 8.17 11.66
C GLY A 254 -7.74 7.84 11.19
N LEU A 255 -7.57 7.29 9.97
CA LEU A 255 -6.27 7.02 9.38
C LEU A 255 -5.45 8.31 9.21
N ALA A 256 -6.06 9.38 8.69
CA ALA A 256 -5.40 10.68 8.57
C ALA A 256 -4.90 11.20 9.92
N ALA A 257 -5.74 11.10 10.96
CA ALA A 257 -5.35 11.51 12.31
C ALA A 257 -4.20 10.66 12.87
N GLY A 258 -4.20 9.34 12.62
CA GLY A 258 -3.13 8.43 13.01
C GLY A 258 -1.80 8.74 12.31
N ILE A 259 -1.82 8.95 11.00
CA ILE A 259 -0.63 9.33 10.22
C ILE A 259 -0.05 10.64 10.74
N ARG A 260 -0.87 11.69 10.89
CA ARG A 260 -0.41 12.99 11.40
C ARG A 260 0.19 12.85 12.80
N TYR A 261 -0.48 12.11 13.69
CA TYR A 261 0.05 11.85 15.03
C TYR A 261 1.44 11.19 14.97
N ARG A 262 1.65 10.18 14.10
CA ARG A 262 2.96 9.53 13.94
C ARG A 262 4.03 10.50 13.42
N MET A 263 3.69 11.33 12.45
CA MET A 263 4.61 12.33 11.89
C MET A 263 5.00 13.37 12.96
N ASP A 264 4.03 13.85 13.76
CA ASP A 264 4.26 14.82 14.84
C ASP A 264 5.15 14.25 15.96
N GLN A 265 5.03 12.94 16.28
CA GLN A 265 5.88 12.28 17.26
C GLN A 265 7.31 12.02 16.76
N GLY A 266 7.52 12.05 15.46
CA GLY A 266 8.75 11.67 14.78
C GLY A 266 8.85 10.14 14.62
N ILE A 267 9.07 9.70 13.38
CA ILE A 267 9.13 8.27 13.04
C ILE A 267 10.45 7.64 13.51
N GLU A 268 11.50 8.43 13.67
CA GLU A 268 12.84 7.97 14.10
C GLU A 268 12.99 7.88 15.65
N LYS A 269 11.94 8.10 16.39
CA LYS A 269 11.91 7.99 17.86
C LYS A 269 11.15 6.74 18.26
#